data_f6e969608b5336a6470b89b9ee0ebfb1
#
_entry.id   f6e969608b5336a6470b89b9ee0ebfb1
#
_cell.length_a   1.000
_cell.length_b   1.000
_cell.length_c   1.000
_cell.angle_alpha   90.00
_cell.angle_beta   90.00
_cell.angle_gamma   90.00
#
_symmetry.space_group_name_H-M   'P 1'
#
loop_
_entity.id
_entity.type
_entity.pdbx_description
1 polymer ?
#
loop_
_entity_poly.entity_id
_entity_poly.type
_entity_poly.pdbx_seq_one_letter_code
_entity_poly.pdbx_strand_id
1 'polypeptide(L)'
;MGTDELRAAAGLFARLLAADAIPWRGVLGGVRITEEDTTSSSRIFLKVMFQEMAEQLGVRVLGRRMNDDDESEVRDALFPGDNAENTRFAINFFTAIGLGGVTEPARRMLSLL
;
A
#
# COMPACT_ATOMS: atom_id res chain seq x y z
N MET A 1 1.28 19.11 10.38
CA MET A 1 1.77 17.97 11.18
C MET A 1 3.26 17.79 10.95
N GLY A 2 4.02 17.68 12.02
CA GLY A 2 5.47 17.44 11.94
C GLY A 2 5.78 16.01 11.48
N THR A 3 7.01 15.80 11.01
CA THR A 3 7.46 14.50 10.51
C THR A 3 7.37 13.42 11.59
N ASP A 4 7.73 13.73 12.84
CA ASP A 4 7.69 12.77 13.94
C ASP A 4 6.26 12.35 14.27
N GLU A 5 5.32 13.30 14.24
CA GLU A 5 3.91 13.01 14.47
C GLU A 5 3.33 12.15 13.34
N LEU A 6 3.72 12.44 12.11
CA LEU A 6 3.31 11.68 10.93
C LEU A 6 3.80 10.23 11.04
N ARG A 7 5.06 10.03 11.44
CA ARG A 7 5.64 8.70 11.62
C ARG A 7 4.96 7.94 12.75
N ALA A 8 4.66 8.61 13.87
CA ALA A 8 3.98 7.99 15.00
C ALA A 8 2.58 7.53 14.60
N ALA A 9 1.83 8.37 13.87
CA ALA A 9 0.50 8.01 13.38
C ALA A 9 0.56 6.83 12.41
N ALA A 10 1.52 6.85 11.47
CA ALA A 10 1.70 5.77 10.51
C ALA A 10 2.01 4.44 11.22
N GLY A 11 2.87 4.47 12.22
CA GLY A 11 3.20 3.28 13.01
C GLY A 11 2.00 2.72 13.77
N LEU A 12 1.17 3.62 14.32
CA LEU A 12 -0.05 3.22 15.02
C LEU A 12 -1.02 2.52 14.05
N PHE A 13 -1.31 3.12 12.91
CA PHE A 13 -2.19 2.52 11.90
C PHE A 13 -1.64 1.18 11.41
N ALA A 14 -0.32 1.10 11.21
CA ALA A 14 0.31 -0.14 10.77
C ALA A 14 0.07 -1.27 11.77
N ARG A 15 0.24 -1.00 13.06
CA ARG A 15 0.03 -2.00 14.10
C ARG A 15 -1.44 -2.43 14.20
N LEU A 16 -2.36 -1.47 14.08
CA LEU A 16 -3.78 -1.78 14.11
C LEU A 16 -4.22 -2.61 12.91
N LEU A 17 -3.72 -2.28 11.73
CA LEU A 17 -4.02 -3.05 10.52
C LEU A 17 -3.40 -4.44 10.57
N ALA A 18 -2.15 -4.56 10.99
CA ALA A 18 -1.46 -5.85 11.08
C ALA A 18 -2.14 -6.78 12.09
N ALA A 19 -2.70 -6.22 13.15
CA ALA A 19 -3.41 -6.99 14.19
C ALA A 19 -4.89 -7.25 13.85
N ASP A 20 -5.35 -6.76 12.70
CA ASP A 20 -6.77 -6.78 12.30
C ASP A 20 -7.69 -6.12 13.34
N ALA A 21 -7.15 -5.15 14.08
CA ALA A 21 -7.92 -4.38 15.05
C ALA A 21 -8.84 -3.34 14.39
N ILE A 22 -8.50 -2.97 13.14
CA ILE A 22 -9.34 -2.11 12.29
C ILE A 22 -9.45 -2.76 10.92
N PRO A 23 -10.58 -2.57 10.21
CA PRO A 23 -10.78 -3.21 8.90
C PRO A 23 -9.91 -2.56 7.83
N TRP A 24 -9.25 -3.38 7.03
CA TRP A 24 -8.40 -2.90 5.93
C TRP A 24 -9.20 -2.10 4.91
N ARG A 25 -10.41 -2.57 4.60
CA ARG A 25 -11.29 -1.89 3.63
C ARG A 25 -11.62 -0.45 4.07
N GLY A 26 -11.91 -0.28 5.35
CA GLY A 26 -12.29 1.03 5.89
C GLY A 26 -11.15 2.05 5.88
N VAL A 27 -9.91 1.58 5.96
CA VAL A 27 -8.73 2.45 6.01
C VAL A 27 -8.06 2.54 4.64
N LEU A 28 -7.79 1.39 4.01
CA LEU A 28 -7.00 1.34 2.77
C LEU A 28 -7.85 1.43 1.51
N GLY A 29 -9.13 1.12 1.59
CA GLY A 29 -10.01 1.16 0.42
C GLY A 29 -10.20 2.54 -0.19
N GLY A 30 -9.94 3.60 0.58
CA GLY A 30 -10.01 4.99 0.10
C GLY A 30 -8.67 5.58 -0.29
N VAL A 31 -7.58 4.84 -0.12
CA VAL A 31 -6.22 5.33 -0.38
C VAL A 31 -5.78 4.90 -1.78
N ARG A 32 -5.89 5.81 -2.75
CA ARG A 32 -5.45 5.51 -4.12
C ARG A 32 -3.97 5.88 -4.25
N ILE A 33 -3.15 4.89 -4.61
CA ILE A 33 -1.72 5.13 -4.80
C ILE A 33 -1.45 5.46 -6.28
N THR A 34 -1.71 6.71 -6.60
CA THR A 34 -1.41 7.31 -7.90
C THR A 34 -0.64 8.59 -7.67
N GLU A 35 -0.05 9.12 -8.74
CA GLU A 35 0.66 10.40 -8.66
C GLU A 35 -0.30 11.53 -8.29
N GLU A 36 -1.50 11.55 -8.88
CA GLU A 36 -2.50 12.58 -8.62
C GLU A 36 -3.09 12.53 -7.22
N ASP A 37 -3.31 11.33 -6.69
CA ASP A 37 -4.01 11.13 -5.43
C ASP A 37 -3.09 11.14 -4.21
N THR A 38 -1.79 11.27 -4.41
CA THR A 38 -0.81 11.29 -3.32
C THR A 38 -0.01 12.59 -3.33
N THR A 39 0.41 12.99 -2.13
CA THR A 39 1.29 14.14 -1.92
C THR A 39 2.61 13.66 -1.32
N SER A 40 3.59 14.55 -1.20
CA SER A 40 4.85 14.22 -0.54
C SER A 40 4.61 13.72 0.90
N SER A 41 3.72 14.38 1.64
CA SER A 41 3.39 14.00 3.01
C SER A 41 2.69 12.65 3.09
N SER A 42 1.69 12.42 2.22
CA SER A 42 0.98 11.14 2.24
C SER A 42 1.89 9.99 1.82
N ARG A 43 2.83 10.22 0.90
CA ARG A 43 3.80 9.20 0.49
C ARG A 43 4.72 8.81 1.64
N ILE A 44 5.16 9.78 2.46
CA ILE A 44 5.95 9.50 3.67
C ILE A 44 5.12 8.67 4.65
N PHE A 45 3.89 9.05 4.89
CA PHE A 45 2.98 8.31 5.77
C PHE A 45 2.82 6.87 5.29
N LEU A 46 2.50 6.68 4.02
CA LEU A 46 2.30 5.35 3.43
C LEU A 46 3.58 4.51 3.48
N LYS A 47 4.73 5.13 3.20
CA LYS A 47 6.01 4.44 3.30
C LYS A 47 6.24 3.87 4.69
N VAL A 48 6.12 4.71 5.71
CA VAL A 48 6.34 4.30 7.11
C VAL A 48 5.33 3.23 7.52
N MET A 49 4.07 3.44 7.17
CA MET A 49 3.00 2.50 7.49
C MET A 49 3.23 1.12 6.88
N PHE A 50 3.49 1.06 5.57
CA PHE A 50 3.68 -0.22 4.90
C PHE A 50 4.97 -0.92 5.31
N GLN A 51 6.05 -0.16 5.57
CA GLN A 51 7.29 -0.75 6.07
C GLN A 51 7.07 -1.40 7.44
N GLU A 52 6.34 -0.73 8.32
CA GLU A 52 6.00 -1.29 9.63
C GLU A 52 5.10 -2.51 9.52
N MET A 53 4.11 -2.48 8.63
CA MET A 53 3.25 -3.63 8.37
C MET A 53 4.07 -4.82 7.87
N ALA A 54 5.06 -4.57 7.01
CA ALA A 54 5.93 -5.61 6.51
C ALA A 54 6.79 -6.23 7.62
N GLU A 55 7.22 -5.42 8.60
CA GLU A 55 7.94 -5.93 9.77
C GLU A 55 7.05 -6.82 10.63
N GLN A 56 5.78 -6.43 10.81
CA GLN A 56 4.83 -7.16 11.63
C GLN A 56 4.38 -8.47 10.98
N LEU A 57 4.09 -8.44 9.69
CA LEU A 57 3.45 -9.56 8.98
C LEU A 57 4.43 -10.38 8.13
N GLY A 58 5.54 -9.76 7.72
CA GLY A 58 6.38 -10.25 6.65
C GLY A 58 5.84 -9.86 5.28
N VAL A 59 6.74 -9.69 4.32
CA VAL A 59 6.39 -9.23 2.97
C VAL A 59 5.44 -10.20 2.26
N ARG A 60 5.60 -11.50 2.48
CA ARG A 60 4.76 -12.52 1.85
C ARG A 60 3.30 -12.41 2.29
N VAL A 61 3.07 -12.33 3.61
CA VAL A 61 1.71 -12.21 4.16
C VAL A 61 1.10 -10.86 3.78
N LEU A 62 1.89 -9.79 3.89
CA LEU A 62 1.45 -8.47 3.49
C LEU A 62 1.01 -8.45 2.02
N GLY A 63 1.82 -9.03 1.14
CA GLY A 63 1.51 -9.09 -0.29
C GLY A 63 0.22 -9.86 -0.57
N ARG A 64 -0.02 -10.96 0.12
CA ARG A 64 -1.28 -11.71 -0.02
C ARG A 64 -2.49 -10.88 0.39
N ARG A 65 -2.38 -10.15 1.50
CA ARG A 65 -3.46 -9.30 1.99
C ARG A 65 -3.74 -8.14 1.04
N MET A 66 -2.69 -7.52 0.49
CA MET A 66 -2.82 -6.40 -0.44
C MET A 66 -3.42 -6.79 -1.79
N ASN A 67 -3.29 -8.05 -2.18
CA ASN A 67 -3.73 -8.56 -3.48
C ASN A 67 -4.92 -9.52 -3.38
N ASP A 68 -5.61 -9.52 -2.25
CA ASP A 68 -6.72 -10.45 -1.99
C ASP A 68 -7.91 -10.09 -2.87
N ASP A 69 -8.38 -11.07 -3.67
CA ASP A 69 -9.54 -10.90 -4.54
C ASP A 69 -10.84 -10.66 -3.76
N ASP A 70 -10.91 -11.17 -2.53
CA ASP A 70 -12.07 -10.97 -1.66
C ASP A 70 -12.09 -9.56 -1.05
N GLU A 71 -10.99 -8.84 -1.12
CA GLU A 71 -10.89 -7.44 -0.70
C GLU A 71 -10.49 -6.56 -1.88
N SER A 72 -11.27 -6.62 -2.95
CA SER A 72 -10.94 -5.91 -4.19
C SER A 72 -10.86 -4.39 -4.03
N GLU A 73 -11.60 -3.80 -3.09
CA GLU A 73 -11.52 -2.37 -2.83
C GLU A 73 -10.12 -1.97 -2.36
N VAL A 74 -9.52 -2.79 -1.48
CA VAL A 74 -8.16 -2.58 -1.00
C VAL A 74 -7.16 -2.76 -2.15
N ARG A 75 -7.27 -3.88 -2.86
CA ARG A 75 -6.39 -4.17 -3.99
C ARG A 75 -6.42 -3.07 -5.04
N ASP A 76 -7.60 -2.63 -5.43
CA ASP A 76 -7.75 -1.63 -6.49
C ASP A 76 -7.29 -0.23 -6.05
N ALA A 77 -7.33 0.05 -4.76
CA ALA A 77 -6.79 1.30 -4.23
C ALA A 77 -5.25 1.27 -4.20
N LEU A 78 -4.67 0.16 -3.76
CA LEU A 78 -3.21 0.03 -3.64
C LEU A 78 -2.53 -0.19 -4.99
N PHE A 79 -3.20 -0.89 -5.90
CA PHE A 79 -2.71 -1.15 -7.25
C PHE A 79 -3.78 -0.77 -8.28
N PRO A 80 -4.01 0.55 -8.51
CA PRO A 80 -5.01 0.98 -9.47
C PRO A 80 -4.71 0.44 -10.87
N GLY A 81 -5.71 -0.18 -11.49
CA GLY A 81 -5.58 -0.79 -12.79
C GLY A 81 -6.33 -0.06 -13.90
N ASP A 82 -6.74 1.18 -13.67
CA ASP A 82 -7.49 1.99 -14.62
C ASP A 82 -6.66 2.40 -15.85
N ASN A 83 -5.35 2.51 -15.69
CA ASN A 83 -4.42 2.70 -16.82
C ASN A 83 -3.02 2.21 -16.45
N ALA A 84 -2.18 2.03 -17.46
CA ALA A 84 -0.83 1.51 -17.27
C ALA A 84 0.05 2.45 -16.44
N GLU A 85 -0.13 3.76 -16.56
CA GLU A 85 0.67 4.73 -15.81
C GLU A 85 0.42 4.63 -14.31
N ASN A 86 -0.84 4.51 -13.91
CA ASN A 86 -1.19 4.38 -12.50
C ASN A 86 -0.68 3.06 -11.92
N THR A 87 -0.77 1.99 -12.68
CA THR A 87 -0.24 0.69 -12.26
C THR A 87 1.28 0.77 -12.07
N ARG A 88 2.00 1.40 -13.02
CA ARG A 88 3.46 1.58 -12.91
C ARG A 88 3.82 2.43 -11.71
N PHE A 89 3.06 3.50 -11.46
CA PHE A 89 3.34 4.36 -10.31
C PHE A 89 3.27 3.57 -9.01
N ALA A 90 2.23 2.77 -8.82
CA ALA A 90 2.07 1.95 -7.61
C ALA A 90 3.21 0.93 -7.47
N ILE A 91 3.56 0.25 -8.56
CA ILE A 91 4.67 -0.70 -8.57
C ILE A 91 5.97 0.00 -8.17
N ASN A 92 6.25 1.15 -8.77
CA ASN A 92 7.46 1.92 -8.49
C ASN A 92 7.49 2.42 -7.05
N PHE A 93 6.35 2.85 -6.53
CA PHE A 93 6.23 3.32 -5.16
C PHE A 93 6.62 2.20 -4.17
N PHE A 94 5.99 1.03 -4.28
CA PHE A 94 6.29 -0.07 -3.37
C PHE A 94 7.71 -0.61 -3.55
N THR A 95 8.20 -0.66 -4.78
CA THR A 95 9.58 -1.08 -5.05
C THR A 95 10.57 -0.11 -4.42
N ALA A 96 10.33 1.19 -4.55
CA ALA A 96 11.22 2.22 -4.01
C ALA A 96 11.33 2.19 -2.48
N ILE A 97 10.27 1.76 -1.80
CA ILE A 97 10.29 1.66 -0.33
C ILE A 97 10.76 0.29 0.17
N GLY A 98 11.26 -0.56 -0.73
CA GLY A 98 11.82 -1.85 -0.36
C GLY A 98 10.81 -3.00 -0.29
N LEU A 99 9.61 -2.81 -0.83
CA LEU A 99 8.54 -3.80 -0.78
C LEU A 99 8.16 -4.33 -2.17
N GLY A 100 9.14 -4.48 -3.04
CA GLY A 100 8.90 -4.98 -4.40
C GLY A 100 8.19 -6.34 -4.45
N GLY A 101 8.36 -7.16 -3.41
CA GLY A 101 7.72 -8.47 -3.34
C GLY A 101 6.19 -8.44 -3.31
N VAL A 102 5.58 -7.33 -2.90
CA VAL A 102 4.12 -7.21 -2.90
C VAL A 102 3.55 -6.84 -4.27
N THR A 103 4.41 -6.49 -5.24
CA THR A 103 4.00 -5.97 -6.55
C THR A 103 3.83 -7.04 -7.62
N GLU A 104 4.11 -8.29 -7.32
CA GLU A 104 4.15 -9.36 -8.31
C GLU A 104 2.86 -9.49 -9.13
N PRO A 105 1.65 -9.53 -8.51
CA PRO A 105 0.42 -9.60 -9.30
C PRO A 105 0.21 -8.40 -10.20
N ALA A 106 0.56 -7.19 -9.73
CA ALA A 106 0.44 -5.97 -10.51
C ALA A 106 1.39 -5.97 -11.71
N ARG A 107 2.61 -6.49 -11.53
CA ARG A 107 3.58 -6.62 -12.62
C ARG A 107 3.09 -7.59 -13.68
N ARG A 108 2.50 -8.71 -13.28
CA ARG A 108 1.90 -9.66 -14.23
C ARG A 108 0.76 -9.03 -15.00
N MET A 109 -0.11 -8.29 -14.32
CA MET A 109 -1.21 -7.58 -14.98
C MET A 109 -0.69 -6.55 -15.97
N LEU A 110 0.32 -5.77 -15.59
CA LEU A 110 0.92 -4.76 -16.45
C LEU A 110 1.52 -5.37 -17.72
N SER A 111 2.11 -6.55 -17.63
CA SER A 111 2.70 -7.22 -18.79
C SER A 111 1.68 -7.69 -19.82
N LEU A 112 0.40 -7.77 -19.45
CA LEU A 112 -0.69 -8.15 -20.34
C LEU A 112 -1.29 -6.94 -21.07
N LEU A 113 -0.93 -5.75 -20.67
CA LEU A 113 -1.37 -4.52 -21.33
C LEU A 113 -0.45 -4.16 -22.48
#